data_cc7d7b5dafce3306d1cabc618eb4e980
#
_entry.id   cc7d7b5dafce3306d1cabc618eb4e980
#
_cell.length_a   1.000
_cell.length_b   1.000
_cell.length_c   1.000
_cell.angle_alpha   90.00
_cell.angle_beta   90.00
_cell.angle_gamma   90.00
#
_symmetry.space_group_name_H-M   'P 1'
#
loop_
_entity.id
_entity.type
_entity.pdbx_description
1 polymer ?
#
loop_
_entity_poly.entity_id
_entity_poly.type
_entity_poly.pdbx_seq_one_letter_code
_entity_poly.pdbx_strand_id
1 'polypeptide(L)'
;MEAIAAKGLTKYYGKTRGIEGLDLSVEEGEFFGFIGPNGAGKSTTIRTLLGLITPNRGEAKIFGKDIRTEKKAILRETGYLPSEALFYPGMKVKEVLRLSANLRNKDCSVAAEMLCERLKLDPSRKVEELSFGNRKKVGIICALQSEPRLLILDEPTGGLDPLIQHEFFEILRERNRKGTTVFLSSHVLSEIRRYCGRAAVLRDGSVIACDSVEALSRTNARRILLRGEAVLEGLEGIRDLKRSGDGVSFLYGGDLGALLGRLAEGKITDLSVTEPELEEIFLHYYQKEEA
;
A
#
# COMPACT_ATOMS: atom_id res chain seq x y z
N MET A 1 9.47 2.56 19.62
CA MET A 1 8.21 2.06 20.26
C MET A 1 7.24 1.64 19.17
N GLU A 2 6.46 0.56 19.42
CA GLU A 2 5.49 0.11 18.40
C GLU A 2 4.27 1.04 18.32
N ALA A 3 4.03 1.57 17.13
CA ALA A 3 2.80 2.30 16.81
C ALA A 3 1.62 1.34 16.59
N ILE A 4 1.89 0.19 15.94
CA ILE A 4 0.92 -0.89 15.73
C ILE A 4 1.58 -2.20 16.16
N ALA A 5 0.90 -2.98 17.00
CA ALA A 5 1.26 -4.33 17.37
C ALA A 5 0.03 -5.23 17.26
N ALA A 6 0.11 -6.32 16.49
CA ALA A 6 -0.95 -7.32 16.36
C ALA A 6 -0.35 -8.73 16.47
N LYS A 7 -1.05 -9.62 17.23
CA LYS A 7 -0.66 -11.01 17.43
C LYS A 7 -1.82 -11.96 17.21
N GLY A 8 -1.66 -12.89 16.29
CA GLY A 8 -2.64 -13.90 15.94
C GLY A 8 -3.99 -13.33 15.52
N LEU A 9 -4.01 -12.11 14.98
CA LEU A 9 -5.24 -11.38 14.70
C LEU A 9 -6.04 -12.09 13.61
N THR A 10 -7.27 -12.48 13.95
CA THR A 10 -8.12 -13.32 13.09
C THR A 10 -9.51 -12.73 12.97
N LYS A 11 -10.03 -12.64 11.73
CA LYS A 11 -11.40 -12.20 11.45
C LYS A 11 -12.05 -13.02 10.35
N TYR A 12 -13.18 -13.60 10.68
CA TYR A 12 -14.07 -14.28 9.74
C TYR A 12 -15.41 -13.54 9.63
N TYR A 13 -16.02 -13.60 8.46
CA TYR A 13 -17.38 -13.14 8.16
C TYR A 13 -18.25 -14.38 7.89
N GLY A 14 -18.86 -14.92 8.94
CA GLY A 14 -19.48 -16.24 8.87
C GLY A 14 -18.42 -17.31 8.54
N LYS A 15 -18.55 -17.95 7.38
CA LYS A 15 -17.57 -18.95 6.88
C LYS A 15 -16.47 -18.33 6.01
N THR A 16 -16.61 -17.08 5.60
CA THR A 16 -15.65 -16.40 4.71
C THR A 16 -14.49 -15.83 5.53
N ARG A 17 -13.26 -16.21 5.17
CA ARG A 17 -12.03 -15.70 5.78
C ARG A 17 -11.81 -14.23 5.37
N GLY A 18 -11.56 -13.36 6.35
CA GLY A 18 -11.08 -12.02 6.14
C GLY A 18 -9.57 -11.92 6.40
N ILE A 19 -9.13 -12.28 7.63
CA ILE A 19 -7.73 -12.41 8.03
C ILE A 19 -7.59 -13.58 8.99
N GLU A 20 -6.42 -14.21 9.02
CA GLU A 20 -6.15 -15.40 9.84
C GLU A 20 -4.73 -15.38 10.39
N GLY A 21 -4.62 -15.44 11.74
CA GLY A 21 -3.35 -15.56 12.43
C GLY A 21 -2.35 -14.45 12.11
N LEU A 22 -2.84 -13.22 11.85
CA LEU A 22 -1.99 -12.13 11.37
C LEU A 22 -1.15 -11.57 12.52
N ASP A 23 0.18 -11.62 12.36
CA ASP A 23 1.17 -10.96 13.19
C ASP A 23 1.73 -9.75 12.44
N LEU A 24 1.77 -8.59 13.11
CA LEU A 24 2.22 -7.34 12.51
C LEU A 24 2.80 -6.40 13.58
N SER A 25 3.98 -5.84 13.28
CA SER A 25 4.59 -4.79 14.09
C SER A 25 5.03 -3.63 13.19
N VAL A 26 4.63 -2.41 13.57
CA VAL A 26 5.02 -1.15 12.92
C VAL A 26 5.55 -0.20 13.97
N GLU A 27 6.76 0.33 13.76
CA GLU A 27 7.42 1.24 14.68
C GLU A 27 6.88 2.68 14.57
N GLU A 28 7.00 3.46 15.67
CA GLU A 28 6.66 4.89 15.62
C GLU A 28 7.57 5.65 14.66
N GLY A 29 6.98 6.55 13.87
CA GLY A 29 7.70 7.34 12.84
C GLY A 29 8.01 6.56 11.56
N GLU A 30 7.61 5.30 11.46
CA GLU A 30 7.84 4.48 10.27
C GLU A 30 6.88 4.87 9.13
N PHE A 31 7.37 4.83 7.89
CA PHE A 31 6.53 4.81 6.69
C PHE A 31 6.45 3.37 6.21
N PHE A 32 5.38 2.68 6.61
CA PHE A 32 5.19 1.25 6.45
C PHE A 32 4.22 0.92 5.32
N GLY A 33 4.61 -0.02 4.45
CA GLY A 33 3.80 -0.53 3.35
C GLY A 33 3.01 -1.79 3.73
N PHE A 34 1.75 -1.88 3.30
CA PHE A 34 0.92 -3.06 3.48
C PHE A 34 0.39 -3.52 2.13
N ILE A 35 0.99 -4.55 1.56
CA ILE A 35 0.87 -4.95 0.17
C ILE A 35 0.01 -6.19 0.05
N GLY A 36 -0.81 -6.25 -0.97
CA GLY A 36 -1.57 -7.46 -1.30
C GLY A 36 -2.56 -7.22 -2.43
N PRO A 37 -2.97 -8.26 -3.15
CA PRO A 37 -4.00 -8.16 -4.18
C PRO A 37 -5.36 -7.77 -3.59
N ASN A 38 -6.31 -7.49 -4.46
CA ASN A 38 -7.69 -7.29 -4.04
C ASN A 38 -8.23 -8.58 -3.41
N GLY A 39 -8.91 -8.44 -2.27
CA GLY A 39 -9.39 -9.60 -1.51
C GLY A 39 -8.38 -10.23 -0.54
N ALA A 40 -7.10 -9.83 -0.53
CA ALA A 40 -6.08 -10.37 0.37
C ALA A 40 -6.36 -10.13 1.88
N GLY A 41 -7.30 -9.24 2.23
CA GLY A 41 -7.63 -8.93 3.63
C GLY A 41 -7.13 -7.56 4.12
N LYS A 42 -6.55 -6.71 3.25
CA LYS A 42 -5.98 -5.40 3.63
C LYS A 42 -6.98 -4.52 4.39
N SER A 43 -8.13 -4.23 3.80
CA SER A 43 -9.17 -3.39 4.43
C SER A 43 -9.78 -4.06 5.67
N THR A 44 -9.85 -5.40 5.71
CA THR A 44 -10.28 -6.14 6.92
C THR A 44 -9.29 -5.93 8.06
N THR A 45 -7.98 -6.05 7.78
CA THR A 45 -6.92 -5.77 8.76
C THR A 45 -7.04 -4.34 9.30
N ILE A 46 -7.10 -3.35 8.41
CA ILE A 46 -7.21 -1.93 8.76
C ILE A 46 -8.44 -1.67 9.64
N ARG A 47 -9.61 -2.14 9.23
CA ARG A 47 -10.86 -1.96 10.00
C ARG A 47 -10.80 -2.65 11.37
N THR A 48 -10.12 -3.78 11.46
CA THR A 48 -9.92 -4.49 12.73
C THR A 48 -8.97 -3.71 13.65
N LEU A 49 -7.85 -3.23 13.15
CA LEU A 49 -6.89 -2.39 13.89
C LEU A 49 -7.53 -1.11 14.43
N LEU A 50 -8.43 -0.50 13.66
CA LEU A 50 -9.19 0.69 14.08
C LEU A 50 -10.36 0.37 15.04
N GLY A 51 -10.58 -0.91 15.40
CA GLY A 51 -11.71 -1.34 16.20
C GLY A 51 -13.07 -1.09 15.54
N LEU A 52 -13.11 -0.90 14.22
CA LEU A 52 -14.36 -0.75 13.44
C LEU A 52 -15.09 -2.07 13.29
N ILE A 53 -14.35 -3.18 13.30
CA ILE A 53 -14.86 -4.54 13.34
C ILE A 53 -14.14 -5.31 14.46
N THR A 54 -14.88 -6.18 15.14
CA THR A 54 -14.32 -6.99 16.24
C THR A 54 -13.65 -8.25 15.69
N PRO A 55 -12.39 -8.52 16.06
CA PRO A 55 -11.71 -9.78 15.69
C PRO A 55 -12.35 -10.99 16.39
N ASN A 56 -12.25 -12.15 15.74
CA ASN A 56 -12.68 -13.42 16.32
C ASN A 56 -11.64 -13.95 17.31
N ARG A 57 -10.34 -13.79 17.01
CA ARG A 57 -9.19 -14.22 17.83
C ARG A 57 -8.05 -13.22 17.72
N GLY A 58 -7.06 -13.42 18.58
CA GLY A 58 -5.86 -12.58 18.62
C GLY A 58 -6.09 -11.23 19.30
N GLU A 59 -5.06 -10.44 19.36
CA GLU A 59 -5.06 -9.12 19.97
C GLU A 59 -4.31 -8.11 19.12
N ALA A 60 -4.66 -6.84 19.26
CA ALA A 60 -3.89 -5.76 18.66
C ALA A 60 -3.92 -4.49 19.52
N LYS A 61 -2.84 -3.73 19.42
CA LYS A 61 -2.68 -2.45 20.14
C LYS A 61 -2.20 -1.37 19.18
N ILE A 62 -2.66 -0.15 19.38
CA ILE A 62 -2.14 1.06 18.73
C ILE A 62 -1.62 1.99 19.80
N PHE A 63 -0.34 2.33 19.73
CA PHE A 63 0.38 3.07 20.79
C PHE A 63 0.16 2.47 22.19
N GLY A 64 0.23 1.14 22.29
CA GLY A 64 -0.02 0.40 23.53
C GLY A 64 -1.48 0.28 23.96
N LYS A 65 -2.43 0.96 23.30
CA LYS A 65 -3.87 0.96 23.59
C LYS A 65 -4.56 -0.22 22.90
N ASP A 66 -5.37 -0.97 23.65
CA ASP A 66 -6.11 -2.11 23.13
C ASP A 66 -7.25 -1.68 22.19
N ILE A 67 -7.32 -2.28 20.98
CA ILE A 67 -8.29 -1.94 19.95
C ILE A 67 -9.75 -2.22 20.34
N ARG A 68 -10.00 -3.09 21.32
CA ARG A 68 -11.35 -3.47 21.78
C ARG A 68 -11.88 -2.51 22.83
N THR A 69 -11.02 -2.08 23.75
CA THR A 69 -11.43 -1.31 24.94
C THR A 69 -11.13 0.18 24.84
N GLU A 70 -10.11 0.57 24.06
CA GLU A 70 -9.62 1.96 23.99
C GLU A 70 -9.85 2.63 22.62
N LYS A 71 -10.79 2.13 21.83
CA LYS A 71 -11.08 2.59 20.47
C LYS A 71 -11.16 4.11 20.33
N LYS A 72 -11.85 4.80 21.27
CA LYS A 72 -12.02 6.26 21.22
C LYS A 72 -10.69 7.00 21.33
N ALA A 73 -9.77 6.53 22.20
CA ALA A 73 -8.45 7.10 22.35
C ALA A 73 -7.59 6.86 21.10
N ILE A 74 -7.65 5.64 20.55
CA ILE A 74 -6.97 5.28 19.30
C ILE A 74 -7.40 6.19 18.15
N LEU A 75 -8.71 6.34 17.92
CA LEU A 75 -9.26 7.14 16.80
C LEU A 75 -8.95 8.63 16.94
N ARG A 76 -8.71 9.15 18.14
CA ARG A 76 -8.27 10.54 18.36
C ARG A 76 -6.86 10.79 17.85
N GLU A 77 -5.97 9.80 17.96
CA GLU A 77 -4.56 9.88 17.57
C GLU A 77 -4.32 9.37 16.14
N THR A 78 -5.35 8.82 15.48
CA THR A 78 -5.25 8.19 14.15
C THR A 78 -6.02 8.98 13.10
N GLY A 79 -5.40 9.33 12.00
CA GLY A 79 -6.05 9.76 10.76
C GLY A 79 -6.33 8.54 9.89
N TYR A 80 -7.57 8.37 9.46
CA TYR A 80 -7.96 7.25 8.61
C TYR A 80 -8.55 7.72 7.29
N LEU A 81 -7.99 7.21 6.20
CA LEU A 81 -8.55 7.35 4.86
C LEU A 81 -9.00 5.97 4.37
N PRO A 82 -10.30 5.71 4.25
CA PRO A 82 -10.80 4.48 3.65
C PRO A 82 -10.57 4.46 2.12
N SER A 83 -10.57 3.26 1.54
CA SER A 83 -10.50 3.08 0.08
C SER A 83 -11.59 3.86 -0.63
N GLU A 84 -12.79 3.89 -0.07
CA GLU A 84 -13.91 4.69 -0.51
C GLU A 84 -14.46 5.55 0.63
N ALA A 85 -14.45 6.87 0.44
CA ALA A 85 -14.96 7.83 1.42
C ALA A 85 -16.38 8.26 1.03
N LEU A 86 -17.34 8.02 1.94
CA LEU A 86 -18.72 8.45 1.81
C LEU A 86 -18.97 9.66 2.70
N PHE A 87 -19.71 10.64 2.19
CA PHE A 87 -20.06 11.87 2.89
C PHE A 87 -21.57 12.08 2.86
N TYR A 88 -22.08 12.86 3.80
CA TYR A 88 -23.48 13.23 3.84
C TYR A 88 -23.84 14.09 2.62
N PRO A 89 -24.88 13.74 1.86
CA PRO A 89 -25.37 14.55 0.75
C PRO A 89 -25.75 15.98 1.21
N GLY A 90 -25.60 16.94 0.32
CA GLY A 90 -25.94 18.34 0.56
C GLY A 90 -24.91 19.15 1.33
N MET A 91 -23.95 18.54 2.02
CA MET A 91 -22.89 19.27 2.71
C MET A 91 -21.87 19.86 1.73
N LYS A 92 -21.38 21.06 2.06
CA LYS A 92 -20.20 21.62 1.39
C LYS A 92 -18.92 21.00 1.94
N VAL A 93 -17.85 20.99 1.13
CA VAL A 93 -16.53 20.49 1.55
C VAL A 93 -16.11 21.10 2.89
N LYS A 94 -16.17 22.45 3.03
CA LYS A 94 -15.81 23.13 4.29
C LYS A 94 -16.61 22.65 5.50
N GLU A 95 -17.85 22.24 5.31
CA GLU A 95 -18.72 21.75 6.40
C GLU A 95 -18.31 20.34 6.82
N VAL A 96 -17.95 19.48 5.85
CA VAL A 96 -17.40 18.15 6.13
C VAL A 96 -16.08 18.25 6.89
N LEU A 97 -15.18 19.13 6.45
CA LEU A 97 -13.88 19.34 7.11
C LEU A 97 -14.06 19.84 8.55
N ARG A 98 -14.97 20.82 8.76
CA ARG A 98 -15.31 21.32 10.10
C ARG A 98 -15.93 20.21 10.98
N LEU A 99 -16.84 19.41 10.44
CA LEU A 99 -17.43 18.28 11.16
C LEU A 99 -16.35 17.29 11.61
N SER A 100 -15.43 16.92 10.70
CA SER A 100 -14.29 16.04 11.00
C SER A 100 -13.39 16.60 12.11
N ALA A 101 -13.11 17.90 12.11
CA ALA A 101 -12.35 18.60 13.14
C ALA A 101 -13.06 18.60 14.50
N ASN A 102 -14.37 18.92 14.51
CA ASN A 102 -15.20 18.96 15.71
C ASN A 102 -15.28 17.60 16.42
N LEU A 103 -15.37 16.50 15.65
CA LEU A 103 -15.36 15.13 16.23
C LEU A 103 -14.07 14.82 17.00
N ARG A 104 -12.99 15.54 16.75
CA ARG A 104 -11.70 15.44 17.42
C ARG A 104 -11.49 16.50 18.51
N ASN A 105 -12.45 17.43 18.67
CA ASN A 105 -12.34 18.60 19.55
C ASN A 105 -11.08 19.44 19.22
N LYS A 106 -10.78 19.63 17.95
CA LYS A 106 -9.58 20.37 17.47
C LYS A 106 -10.00 21.41 16.43
N ASP A 107 -9.48 22.63 16.54
CA ASP A 107 -9.55 23.58 15.44
C ASP A 107 -8.49 23.20 14.40
N CYS A 108 -8.96 22.89 13.19
CA CYS A 108 -8.13 22.52 12.05
C CYS A 108 -8.31 23.49 10.88
N SER A 109 -8.89 24.68 11.10
CA SER A 109 -9.25 25.61 10.02
C SER A 109 -8.06 25.97 9.13
N VAL A 110 -6.96 26.39 9.73
CA VAL A 110 -5.73 26.78 8.99
C VAL A 110 -5.13 25.57 8.24
N ALA A 111 -5.07 24.41 8.89
CA ALA A 111 -4.54 23.20 8.24
C ALA A 111 -5.44 22.72 7.10
N ALA A 112 -6.76 22.81 7.27
CA ALA A 112 -7.72 22.46 6.25
C ALA A 112 -7.64 23.36 5.02
N GLU A 113 -7.50 24.69 5.21
CA GLU A 113 -7.36 25.67 4.14
C GLU A 113 -6.08 25.42 3.34
N MET A 114 -4.94 25.28 4.02
CA MET A 114 -3.65 24.96 3.38
C MET A 114 -3.72 23.64 2.59
N LEU A 115 -4.35 22.60 3.13
CA LEU A 115 -4.49 21.32 2.43
C LEU A 115 -5.45 21.42 1.24
N CYS A 116 -6.51 22.24 1.32
CA CYS A 116 -7.39 22.52 0.18
C CYS A 116 -6.63 23.18 -0.96
N GLU A 117 -5.78 24.16 -0.65
CA GLU A 117 -4.94 24.86 -1.64
C GLU A 117 -3.95 23.88 -2.29
N ARG A 118 -3.17 23.13 -1.50
CA ARG A 118 -2.18 22.16 -1.99
C ARG A 118 -2.81 21.09 -2.88
N LEU A 119 -3.97 20.56 -2.51
CA LEU A 119 -4.67 19.50 -3.26
C LEU A 119 -5.61 20.07 -4.34
N LYS A 120 -5.65 21.39 -4.54
CA LYS A 120 -6.50 22.09 -5.52
C LYS A 120 -7.97 21.68 -5.37
N LEU A 121 -8.50 21.78 -4.15
CA LEU A 121 -9.89 21.46 -3.81
C LEU A 121 -10.64 22.71 -3.39
N ASP A 122 -11.74 23.02 -4.09
CA ASP A 122 -12.62 24.13 -3.73
C ASP A 122 -13.52 23.79 -2.52
N PRO A 123 -13.32 24.44 -1.36
CA PRO A 123 -14.07 24.15 -0.15
C PRO A 123 -15.54 24.65 -0.19
N SER A 124 -15.92 25.46 -1.17
CA SER A 124 -17.28 26.02 -1.31
C SER A 124 -18.26 25.07 -2.00
N ARG A 125 -17.77 24.09 -2.75
CA ARG A 125 -18.58 23.13 -3.52
C ARG A 125 -19.26 22.10 -2.62
N LYS A 126 -20.41 21.59 -3.06
CA LYS A 126 -21.07 20.46 -2.42
C LYS A 126 -20.35 19.15 -2.75
N VAL A 127 -20.27 18.23 -1.79
CA VAL A 127 -19.56 16.95 -1.97
C VAL A 127 -20.20 16.03 -3.02
N GLU A 128 -21.52 16.15 -3.21
CA GLU A 128 -22.27 15.40 -4.22
C GLU A 128 -21.92 15.82 -5.67
N GLU A 129 -21.49 17.06 -5.87
CA GLU A 129 -21.09 17.63 -7.17
C GLU A 129 -19.63 17.28 -7.55
N LEU A 130 -18.90 16.66 -6.63
CA LEU A 130 -17.48 16.34 -6.84
C LEU A 130 -17.31 15.06 -7.64
N SER A 131 -16.29 15.03 -8.50
CA SER A 131 -15.78 13.79 -9.10
C SER A 131 -15.27 12.83 -8.02
N PHE A 132 -15.09 11.56 -8.38
CA PHE A 132 -14.52 10.55 -7.47
C PHE A 132 -13.17 11.01 -6.88
N GLY A 133 -12.25 11.49 -7.73
CA GLY A 133 -10.95 12.00 -7.28
C GLY A 133 -11.07 13.19 -6.32
N ASN A 134 -11.98 14.14 -6.57
CA ASN A 134 -12.18 15.27 -5.66
C ASN A 134 -12.82 14.84 -4.33
N ARG A 135 -13.74 13.87 -4.33
CA ARG A 135 -14.23 13.27 -3.07
C ARG A 135 -13.10 12.59 -2.28
N LYS A 136 -12.17 11.92 -2.98
CA LYS A 136 -10.97 11.33 -2.35
C LYS A 136 -10.12 12.39 -1.66
N LYS A 137 -9.91 13.56 -2.29
CA LYS A 137 -9.19 14.71 -1.69
C LYS A 137 -9.87 15.19 -0.39
N VAL A 138 -11.20 15.23 -0.32
CA VAL A 138 -11.92 15.55 0.93
C VAL A 138 -11.54 14.56 2.03
N GLY A 139 -11.56 13.24 1.72
CA GLY A 139 -11.16 12.21 2.67
C GLY A 139 -9.72 12.35 3.14
N ILE A 140 -8.80 12.64 2.21
CA ILE A 140 -7.39 12.91 2.51
C ILE A 140 -7.25 14.07 3.50
N ILE A 141 -7.94 15.20 3.25
CA ILE A 141 -7.87 16.35 4.16
C ILE A 141 -8.45 16.02 5.52
N CYS A 142 -9.58 15.31 5.59
CA CYS A 142 -10.15 14.84 6.85
C CYS A 142 -9.19 13.97 7.67
N ALA A 143 -8.38 13.14 7.00
CA ALA A 143 -7.38 12.30 7.66
C ALA A 143 -6.18 13.09 8.15
N LEU A 144 -5.75 14.14 7.41
CA LEU A 144 -4.51 14.87 7.63
C LEU A 144 -4.65 16.12 8.51
N GLN A 145 -5.79 16.83 8.45
CA GLN A 145 -5.95 18.18 9.03
C GLN A 145 -5.73 18.25 10.55
N SER A 146 -5.99 17.15 11.27
CA SER A 146 -5.80 17.08 12.72
C SER A 146 -4.37 16.78 13.16
N GLU A 147 -3.44 16.60 12.20
CA GLU A 147 -2.04 16.23 12.47
C GLU A 147 -1.92 15.02 13.41
N PRO A 148 -2.45 13.87 13.03
CA PRO A 148 -2.46 12.69 13.88
C PRO A 148 -1.06 12.08 14.04
N ARG A 149 -0.83 11.30 15.11
CA ARG A 149 0.40 10.53 15.31
C ARG A 149 0.52 9.35 14.34
N LEU A 150 -0.62 8.78 13.91
CA LEU A 150 -0.70 7.66 12.99
C LEU A 150 -1.64 8.00 11.84
N LEU A 151 -1.21 7.77 10.61
CA LEU A 151 -2.02 7.80 9.40
C LEU A 151 -2.21 6.37 8.90
N ILE A 152 -3.46 5.93 8.79
CA ILE A 152 -3.81 4.66 8.13
C ILE A 152 -4.54 4.98 6.84
N LEU A 153 -3.95 4.59 5.71
CA LEU A 153 -4.37 4.96 4.37
C LEU A 153 -4.67 3.70 3.56
N ASP A 154 -5.95 3.51 3.23
CA ASP A 154 -6.42 2.34 2.48
C ASP A 154 -6.59 2.71 1.00
N GLU A 155 -5.65 2.27 0.14
CA GLU A 155 -5.65 2.55 -1.31
C GLU A 155 -5.84 4.07 -1.60
N PRO A 156 -4.95 4.95 -1.10
CA PRO A 156 -5.20 6.40 -1.07
C PRO A 156 -5.16 7.07 -2.44
N THR A 157 -4.47 6.50 -3.41
CA THR A 157 -4.15 7.14 -4.70
C THR A 157 -5.19 6.89 -5.79
N GLY A 158 -6.08 5.92 -5.57
CA GLY A 158 -7.12 5.57 -6.54
C GLY A 158 -7.97 6.79 -6.93
N GLY A 159 -8.02 7.09 -8.26
CA GLY A 159 -8.79 8.18 -8.83
C GLY A 159 -8.18 9.58 -8.71
N LEU A 160 -6.98 9.72 -8.16
CA LEU A 160 -6.21 10.96 -8.18
C LEU A 160 -5.40 11.06 -9.48
N ASP A 161 -5.30 12.27 -10.03
CA ASP A 161 -4.37 12.53 -11.12
C ASP A 161 -2.90 12.48 -10.65
N PRO A 162 -1.93 12.24 -11.55
CA PRO A 162 -0.51 12.04 -11.17
C PRO A 162 0.11 13.23 -10.42
N LEU A 163 -0.29 14.47 -10.72
CA LEU A 163 0.24 15.67 -10.03
C LEU A 163 -0.25 15.72 -8.59
N ILE A 164 -1.52 15.41 -8.38
CA ILE A 164 -2.12 15.35 -7.03
C ILE A 164 -1.57 14.16 -6.24
N GLN A 165 -1.33 13.01 -6.89
CA GLN A 165 -0.66 11.88 -6.23
C GLN A 165 0.74 12.28 -5.73
N HIS A 166 1.52 12.96 -6.57
CA HIS A 166 2.84 13.46 -6.18
C HIS A 166 2.75 14.39 -4.97
N GLU A 167 1.88 15.40 -5.03
CA GLU A 167 1.68 16.37 -3.94
C GLU A 167 1.21 15.69 -2.64
N PHE A 168 0.31 14.73 -2.75
CA PHE A 168 -0.15 13.93 -1.61
C PHE A 168 1.01 13.19 -0.92
N PHE A 169 1.87 12.53 -1.69
CA PHE A 169 3.03 11.85 -1.11
C PHE A 169 4.06 12.80 -0.52
N GLU A 170 4.26 13.99 -1.09
CA GLU A 170 5.12 15.00 -0.48
C GLU A 170 4.55 15.48 0.87
N ILE A 171 3.22 15.68 0.98
CA ILE A 171 2.57 15.97 2.26
C ILE A 171 2.82 14.83 3.27
N LEU A 172 2.69 13.58 2.86
CA LEU A 172 2.94 12.44 3.75
C LEU A 172 4.39 12.39 4.21
N ARG A 173 5.36 12.65 3.32
CA ARG A 173 6.79 12.70 3.67
C ARG A 173 7.09 13.82 4.66
N GLU A 174 6.51 15.02 4.46
CA GLU A 174 6.64 16.14 5.39
C GLU A 174 6.12 15.77 6.79
N ARG A 175 4.96 15.10 6.87
CA ARG A 175 4.38 14.62 8.13
C ARG A 175 5.22 13.53 8.78
N ASN A 176 5.70 12.58 7.98
CA ASN A 176 6.54 11.49 8.48
C ASN A 176 7.88 12.01 9.03
N ARG A 177 8.53 12.97 8.37
CA ARG A 177 9.74 13.65 8.88
C ARG A 177 9.50 14.36 10.23
N LYS A 178 8.27 14.75 10.52
CA LYS A 178 7.85 15.33 11.81
C LYS A 178 7.46 14.29 12.85
N GLY A 179 7.65 12.99 12.56
CA GLY A 179 7.41 11.88 13.47
C GLY A 179 6.05 11.18 13.31
N THR A 180 5.21 11.60 12.35
CA THR A 180 3.95 10.88 12.06
C THR A 180 4.27 9.50 11.50
N THR A 181 3.70 8.44 12.07
CA THR A 181 3.73 7.09 11.52
C THR A 181 2.75 7.00 10.36
N VAL A 182 3.16 6.41 9.24
CA VAL A 182 2.31 6.22 8.06
C VAL A 182 2.17 4.74 7.76
N PHE A 183 0.96 4.23 7.79
CA PHE A 183 0.58 2.88 7.37
C PHE A 183 -0.15 2.96 6.04
N LEU A 184 0.53 2.60 4.95
CA LEU A 184 0.04 2.71 3.58
C LEU A 184 -0.35 1.34 3.05
N SER A 185 -1.64 1.11 2.85
CA SER A 185 -2.13 -0.04 2.09
C SER A 185 -2.17 0.30 0.61
N SER A 186 -1.53 -0.50 -0.21
CA SER A 186 -1.53 -0.33 -1.68
C SER A 186 -1.36 -1.66 -2.40
N HIS A 187 -1.92 -1.75 -3.61
CA HIS A 187 -1.58 -2.79 -4.58
C HIS A 187 -0.58 -2.26 -5.64
N VAL A 188 -0.25 -0.96 -5.59
CA VAL A 188 0.71 -0.31 -6.49
C VAL A 188 2.10 -0.37 -5.85
N LEU A 189 2.91 -1.27 -6.34
CA LEU A 189 4.21 -1.59 -5.72
C LEU A 189 5.26 -0.50 -5.90
N SER A 190 5.17 0.27 -6.97
CA SER A 190 6.04 1.44 -7.19
C SER A 190 5.85 2.53 -6.12
N GLU A 191 4.66 2.69 -5.55
CA GLU A 191 4.41 3.57 -4.41
C GLU A 191 5.15 3.07 -3.17
N ILE A 192 5.02 1.78 -2.88
CA ILE A 192 5.67 1.16 -1.72
C ILE A 192 7.18 1.27 -1.82
N ARG A 193 7.76 0.93 -2.99
CA ARG A 193 9.21 1.04 -3.24
C ARG A 193 9.72 2.46 -3.04
N ARG A 194 8.95 3.46 -3.46
CA ARG A 194 9.38 4.86 -3.45
C ARG A 194 9.28 5.51 -2.07
N TYR A 195 8.32 5.10 -1.25
CA TYR A 195 7.96 5.83 -0.04
C TYR A 195 8.11 5.05 1.26
N CYS A 196 8.06 3.72 1.23
CA CYS A 196 8.12 2.89 2.43
C CYS A 196 9.52 2.35 2.71
N GLY A 197 9.92 2.33 3.98
CA GLY A 197 11.17 1.70 4.41
C GLY A 197 11.04 0.19 4.60
N ARG A 198 9.90 -0.24 5.17
CA ARG A 198 9.51 -1.65 5.37
C ARG A 198 8.12 -1.89 4.83
N ALA A 199 7.84 -3.15 4.53
CA ALA A 199 6.50 -3.55 4.11
C ALA A 199 6.17 -4.97 4.56
N ALA A 200 4.86 -5.24 4.71
CA ALA A 200 4.33 -6.58 4.86
C ALA A 200 3.54 -6.97 3.60
N VAL A 201 3.73 -8.20 3.17
CA VAL A 201 3.02 -8.81 2.04
C VAL A 201 1.91 -9.68 2.58
N LEU A 202 0.68 -9.34 2.21
CA LEU A 202 -0.52 -10.06 2.63
C LEU A 202 -1.03 -10.92 1.48
N ARG A 203 -1.24 -12.19 1.76
CA ARG A 203 -1.91 -13.15 0.87
C ARG A 203 -2.91 -13.96 1.67
N ASP A 204 -4.10 -14.12 1.12
CA ASP A 204 -5.13 -15.00 1.72
C ASP A 204 -5.39 -14.75 3.20
N GLY A 205 -5.38 -13.49 3.63
CA GLY A 205 -5.64 -13.08 5.00
C GLY A 205 -4.46 -13.23 5.97
N SER A 206 -3.30 -13.68 5.52
CA SER A 206 -2.10 -13.89 6.34
C SER A 206 -0.92 -13.08 5.83
N VAL A 207 -0.03 -12.64 6.72
CA VAL A 207 1.25 -12.03 6.34
C VAL A 207 2.22 -13.14 5.93
N ILE A 208 2.66 -13.12 4.67
CA ILE A 208 3.59 -14.13 4.11
C ILE A 208 5.04 -13.66 4.10
N ALA A 209 5.28 -12.36 4.18
CA ALA A 209 6.60 -11.76 4.31
C ALA A 209 6.49 -10.38 4.96
N CYS A 210 7.46 -9.99 5.78
CA CYS A 210 7.55 -8.66 6.37
C CYS A 210 9.02 -8.32 6.58
N ASP A 211 9.54 -7.33 5.83
CA ASP A 211 10.94 -6.91 5.88
C ASP A 211 11.12 -5.50 5.30
N SER A 212 12.36 -5.01 5.24
CA SER A 212 12.69 -3.81 4.47
C SER A 212 12.27 -3.98 2.99
N VAL A 213 11.80 -2.90 2.38
CA VAL A 213 11.42 -2.92 0.96
C VAL A 213 12.60 -3.34 0.08
N GLU A 214 13.82 -2.97 0.48
CA GLU A 214 15.04 -3.41 -0.21
C GLU A 214 15.22 -4.93 -0.12
N ALA A 215 15.05 -5.54 1.07
CA ALA A 215 15.18 -6.98 1.27
C ALA A 215 14.08 -7.76 0.51
N LEU A 216 12.82 -7.28 0.57
CA LEU A 216 11.70 -7.85 -0.19
C LEU A 216 11.90 -7.76 -1.71
N SER A 217 12.66 -6.75 -2.16
CA SER A 217 12.99 -6.53 -3.58
C SER A 217 14.20 -7.33 -4.04
N ARG A 218 15.01 -7.87 -3.12
CA ARG A 218 16.18 -8.68 -3.47
C ARG A 218 15.74 -9.99 -4.11
N THR A 219 16.15 -10.18 -5.34
CA THR A 219 15.98 -11.43 -6.07
C THR A 219 17.22 -11.69 -6.89
N ASN A 220 17.60 -12.94 -7.01
CA ASN A 220 18.67 -13.36 -7.94
C ASN A 220 18.18 -13.37 -9.39
N ALA A 221 16.87 -13.20 -9.62
CA ALA A 221 16.32 -13.14 -10.95
C ALA A 221 16.65 -11.82 -11.66
N ARG A 222 16.79 -11.89 -12.97
CA ARG A 222 16.94 -10.75 -13.87
C ARG A 222 15.82 -10.81 -14.91
N ARG A 223 15.29 -9.65 -15.29
CA ARG A 223 14.40 -9.54 -16.45
C ARG A 223 15.28 -9.48 -17.70
N ILE A 224 15.09 -10.45 -18.58
CA ILE A 224 15.76 -10.55 -19.86
C ILE A 224 14.75 -10.15 -20.95
N LEU A 225 15.12 -9.19 -21.77
CA LEU A 225 14.41 -8.81 -22.99
C LEU A 225 15.41 -8.97 -24.12
N LEU A 226 15.05 -9.73 -25.13
CA LEU A 226 15.89 -9.93 -26.30
C LEU A 226 15.08 -9.94 -27.59
N ARG A 227 15.73 -9.58 -28.69
CA ARG A 227 15.22 -9.69 -30.05
C ARG A 227 16.13 -10.57 -30.88
N GLY A 228 15.53 -11.32 -31.79
CA GLY A 228 16.21 -12.27 -32.66
C GLY A 228 15.96 -13.73 -32.27
N GLU A 229 16.72 -14.62 -32.89
CA GLU A 229 16.62 -16.06 -32.64
C GLU A 229 17.46 -16.47 -31.45
N ALA A 230 16.81 -16.80 -30.34
CA ALA A 230 17.48 -17.23 -29.11
C ALA A 230 17.31 -18.74 -28.89
N VAL A 231 18.41 -19.41 -28.56
CA VAL A 231 18.41 -20.80 -28.12
C VAL A 231 18.28 -20.79 -26.59
N LEU A 232 17.09 -21.14 -26.10
CA LEU A 232 16.78 -21.15 -24.65
C LEU A 232 16.66 -22.57 -24.08
N GLU A 233 16.73 -23.58 -24.95
CA GLU A 233 16.64 -24.99 -24.54
C GLU A 233 17.79 -25.40 -23.64
N GLY A 234 17.49 -26.11 -22.56
CA GLY A 234 18.48 -26.57 -21.56
C GLY A 234 18.97 -25.50 -20.58
N LEU A 235 18.40 -24.30 -20.58
CA LEU A 235 18.64 -23.29 -19.55
C LEU A 235 17.65 -23.48 -18.37
N GLU A 236 18.17 -23.86 -17.22
CA GLU A 236 17.42 -23.90 -15.97
C GLU A 236 17.25 -22.48 -15.40
N GLY A 237 16.14 -22.24 -14.69
CA GLY A 237 15.89 -20.95 -14.03
C GLY A 237 15.14 -19.91 -14.86
N ILE A 238 14.67 -20.27 -16.07
CA ILE A 238 13.76 -19.44 -16.87
C ILE A 238 12.35 -19.52 -16.28
N ARG A 239 11.70 -18.35 -16.10
CA ARG A 239 10.32 -18.20 -15.65
C ARG A 239 9.61 -17.10 -16.46
N ASP A 240 8.28 -17.14 -16.49
CA ASP A 240 7.45 -16.12 -17.14
C ASP A 240 7.90 -15.80 -18.59
N LEU A 241 8.17 -16.87 -19.35
CA LEU A 241 8.61 -16.76 -20.76
C LEU A 241 7.45 -16.26 -21.63
N LYS A 242 7.62 -15.11 -22.26
CA LYS A 242 6.68 -14.51 -23.20
C LYS A 242 7.36 -14.28 -24.54
N ARG A 243 6.69 -14.63 -25.63
CA ARG A 243 7.14 -14.38 -26.99
C ARG A 243 6.17 -13.42 -27.68
N SER A 244 6.70 -12.37 -28.31
CA SER A 244 5.92 -11.37 -29.02
C SER A 244 6.67 -10.93 -30.28
N GLY A 245 6.21 -11.36 -31.45
CA GLY A 245 6.92 -11.12 -32.70
C GLY A 245 8.31 -11.76 -32.70
N ASP A 246 9.32 -10.96 -32.94
CA ASP A 246 10.75 -11.31 -32.89
C ASP A 246 11.37 -11.14 -31.49
N GLY A 247 10.57 -10.68 -30.52
CA GLY A 247 11.00 -10.44 -29.14
C GLY A 247 10.67 -11.58 -28.19
N VAL A 248 11.58 -11.83 -27.28
CA VAL A 248 11.41 -12.79 -26.17
C VAL A 248 11.69 -12.09 -24.86
N SER A 249 10.82 -12.26 -23.87
CA SER A 249 11.01 -11.74 -22.52
C SER A 249 10.83 -12.86 -21.49
N PHE A 250 11.68 -12.89 -20.46
CA PHE A 250 11.57 -13.87 -19.37
C PHE A 250 12.28 -13.37 -18.11
N LEU A 251 11.95 -13.98 -16.98
CA LEU A 251 12.74 -13.89 -15.76
C LEU A 251 13.76 -15.02 -15.74
N TYR A 252 15.01 -14.69 -15.39
CA TYR A 252 16.11 -15.64 -15.31
C TYR A 252 16.75 -15.61 -13.93
N GLY A 253 16.71 -16.73 -13.23
CA GLY A 253 17.28 -16.90 -11.88
C GLY A 253 18.55 -17.78 -11.86
N GLY A 254 19.08 -18.14 -13.02
CA GLY A 254 20.28 -18.97 -13.17
C GLY A 254 21.59 -18.18 -13.27
N ASP A 255 22.65 -18.87 -13.67
CA ASP A 255 23.98 -18.28 -13.92
C ASP A 255 23.97 -17.43 -15.19
N LEU A 256 24.33 -16.14 -15.08
CA LEU A 256 24.37 -15.22 -16.22
C LEU A 256 25.41 -15.62 -17.28
N GLY A 257 26.53 -16.27 -16.88
CA GLY A 257 27.52 -16.75 -17.83
C GLY A 257 26.96 -17.87 -18.70
N ALA A 258 26.21 -18.80 -18.11
CA ALA A 258 25.52 -19.86 -18.84
C ALA A 258 24.45 -19.28 -19.80
N LEU A 259 23.71 -18.28 -19.35
CA LEU A 259 22.74 -17.57 -20.20
C LEU A 259 23.44 -16.93 -21.41
N LEU A 260 24.47 -16.11 -21.18
CA LEU A 260 25.19 -15.42 -22.25
C LEU A 260 25.84 -16.39 -23.23
N GLY A 261 26.39 -17.51 -22.73
CA GLY A 261 26.95 -18.58 -23.58
C GLY A 261 25.90 -19.15 -24.53
N ARG A 262 24.73 -19.47 -24.03
CA ARG A 262 23.60 -19.95 -24.84
C ARG A 262 23.06 -18.91 -25.84
N LEU A 263 22.92 -17.65 -25.39
CA LEU A 263 22.48 -16.58 -26.27
C LEU A 263 23.46 -16.33 -27.43
N ALA A 264 24.78 -16.56 -27.22
CA ALA A 264 25.78 -16.43 -28.27
C ALA A 264 25.70 -17.51 -29.38
N GLU A 265 24.96 -18.62 -29.14
CA GLU A 265 24.68 -19.64 -30.18
C GLU A 265 23.59 -19.21 -31.14
N GLY A 266 22.81 -18.17 -30.79
CA GLY A 266 21.71 -17.62 -31.57
C GLY A 266 22.09 -16.37 -32.38
N LYS A 267 21.11 -15.81 -33.09
CA LYS A 267 21.25 -14.53 -33.79
C LYS A 267 20.49 -13.44 -33.02
N ILE A 268 21.10 -12.93 -31.93
CA ILE A 268 20.52 -11.88 -31.11
C ILE A 268 20.85 -10.51 -31.72
N THR A 269 19.84 -9.69 -31.94
CA THR A 269 19.97 -8.32 -32.46
C THR A 269 19.91 -7.26 -31.36
N ASP A 270 19.24 -7.58 -30.23
CA ASP A 270 19.15 -6.69 -29.09
C ASP A 270 18.99 -7.51 -27.79
N LEU A 271 19.64 -7.06 -26.71
CA LEU A 271 19.59 -7.68 -25.40
C LEU A 271 19.56 -6.63 -24.30
N SER A 272 18.54 -6.68 -23.44
CA SER A 272 18.46 -5.91 -22.22
C SER A 272 18.37 -6.84 -21.02
N VAL A 273 19.21 -6.57 -20.03
CA VAL A 273 19.25 -7.29 -18.74
C VAL A 273 18.98 -6.26 -17.65
N THR A 274 17.83 -6.36 -17.00
CA THR A 274 17.40 -5.41 -15.95
C THR A 274 17.03 -6.13 -14.67
N GLU A 275 16.91 -5.40 -13.58
CA GLU A 275 16.25 -5.93 -12.40
C GLU A 275 14.76 -6.14 -12.73
N PRO A 276 14.15 -7.23 -12.21
CA PRO A 276 12.71 -7.42 -12.39
C PRO A 276 11.93 -6.30 -11.70
N GLU A 277 10.76 -6.02 -12.23
CA GLU A 277 9.84 -5.11 -11.56
C GLU A 277 9.32 -5.75 -10.26
N LEU A 278 8.95 -4.93 -9.28
CA LEU A 278 8.43 -5.44 -7.99
C LEU A 278 7.20 -6.31 -8.19
N GLU A 279 6.36 -5.98 -9.16
CA GLU A 279 5.20 -6.75 -9.56
C GLU A 279 5.55 -8.20 -9.89
N GLU A 280 6.67 -8.40 -10.58
CA GLU A 280 7.17 -9.72 -10.99
C GLU A 280 7.74 -10.48 -9.80
N ILE A 281 8.43 -9.79 -8.88
CA ILE A 281 8.94 -10.37 -7.63
C ILE A 281 7.77 -10.79 -6.75
N PHE A 282 6.75 -9.94 -6.62
CA PHE A 282 5.59 -10.24 -5.78
C PHE A 282 4.68 -11.32 -6.37
N LEU A 283 4.54 -11.42 -7.70
CA LEU A 283 3.88 -12.58 -8.33
C LEU A 283 4.52 -13.89 -7.88
N HIS A 284 5.85 -13.91 -7.65
CA HIS A 284 6.53 -15.08 -7.12
C HIS A 284 6.11 -15.43 -5.68
N TYR A 285 5.90 -14.45 -4.81
CA TYR A 285 5.34 -14.67 -3.47
C TYR A 285 3.92 -15.23 -3.54
N TYR A 286 3.16 -14.93 -4.61
CA TYR A 286 1.79 -15.43 -4.78
C TYR A 286 1.72 -16.81 -5.45
N GLN A 287 2.75 -17.25 -6.18
CA GLN A 287 2.78 -18.53 -6.91
C GLN A 287 3.44 -19.68 -6.17
N LYS A 288 4.11 -19.46 -5.04
CA LYS A 288 5.02 -20.42 -4.38
C LYS A 288 4.38 -21.67 -3.73
N GLU A 289 3.09 -21.91 -3.87
CA GLU A 289 2.39 -23.07 -3.25
C GLU A 289 1.60 -23.95 -4.23
N GLU A 290 1.86 -23.91 -5.53
CA GLU A 290 1.31 -24.91 -6.48
C GLU A 290 2.32 -26.01 -6.86
N ALA A 291 3.35 -26.23 -6.05
CA ALA A 291 4.34 -27.28 -6.26
C ALA A 291 4.35 -28.29 -5.10
#